data_251d64a26ab2cc5f66c83fa6bda94e71
#
_entry.id   251d64a26ab2cc5f66c83fa6bda94e71
#
_cell.length_a   1.000
_cell.length_b   1.000
_cell.length_c   1.000
_cell.angle_alpha   90.00
_cell.angle_beta   90.00
_cell.angle_gamma   90.00
#
_symmetry.space_group_name_H-M   'P 1'
#
loop_
_entity.id
_entity.type
_entity.pdbx_description
1 polymer ?
#
loop_
_entity_poly.entity_id
_entity_poly.type
_entity_poly.pdbx_seq_one_letter_code
_entity_poly.pdbx_strand_id
1 'polypeptide(L)'
;MTDWLKEKILDGIEDRYLSEAMDYSKTHRVREHRVIKIFGKMVACIAGILGLSFSSLAIAVSAGNMTAYDILYTLYPDIAVKLMPVNACCEDNGIQMEVEGVSIQDNCAYVYISMQDLVGKRIDETIDLFDSYSIHTNADQIGSCSLVDFNEENKKATFLISVKHMDDKTIEGKRLTFRVSKFLTGKSEVQEELAQISLDSIVIVTETQMEEDLDIRGSSYRQDSELEGKSLEYLCADDSKSFVATSGVTVTNYGFIHDKLHIQVHYDKILKYDNHGYVYLLDADGNRVLAEGSRGFWDEERNGSYEEYIFDVDNKELDQYAIYGHFFTCQNLVEGEWEVNLTIEE
;
A
#
# COMPACT_ATOMS: atom_id res chain seq x y z
N MET A 1 -23.55 -7.86 -11.53
CA MET A 1 -22.26 -7.99 -10.85
C MET A 1 -22.56 -8.60 -9.49
N THR A 2 -22.12 -9.83 -9.24
CA THR A 2 -22.47 -10.61 -8.05
C THR A 2 -21.80 -9.99 -6.81
N ASP A 3 -22.48 -10.00 -5.66
CA ASP A 3 -21.99 -9.42 -4.40
C ASP A 3 -20.62 -9.99 -3.98
N TRP A 4 -20.33 -11.25 -4.32
CA TRP A 4 -19.01 -11.89 -4.18
C TRP A 4 -17.86 -11.16 -4.89
N LEU A 5 -18.09 -10.55 -6.07
CA LEU A 5 -17.08 -9.81 -6.81
C LEU A 5 -16.78 -8.45 -6.16
N LYS A 6 -17.81 -7.84 -5.54
CA LYS A 6 -17.64 -6.60 -4.76
C LYS A 6 -16.83 -6.83 -3.49
N GLU A 7 -17.09 -7.94 -2.81
CA GLU A 7 -16.40 -8.34 -1.59
C GLU A 7 -14.90 -8.57 -1.86
N LYS A 8 -14.57 -9.31 -2.92
CA LYS A 8 -13.18 -9.60 -3.29
C LYS A 8 -12.40 -8.37 -3.81
N ILE A 9 -13.07 -7.38 -4.38
CA ILE A 9 -12.45 -6.12 -4.82
C ILE A 9 -12.19 -5.20 -3.60
N LEU A 10 -13.09 -5.21 -2.62
CA LEU A 10 -12.93 -4.43 -1.38
C LEU A 10 -11.87 -5.03 -0.46
N ASP A 11 -11.76 -6.36 -0.41
CA ASP A 11 -10.70 -7.06 0.36
C ASP A 11 -9.29 -6.85 -0.22
N GLY A 12 -9.18 -6.48 -1.50
CA GLY A 12 -7.89 -6.19 -2.16
C GLY A 12 -7.43 -4.73 -2.04
N ILE A 13 -8.27 -3.85 -1.49
CA ILE A 13 -7.90 -2.46 -1.21
C ILE A 13 -7.50 -2.39 0.25
N GLU A 14 -6.20 -2.20 0.52
CA GLU A 14 -5.72 -2.03 1.90
C GLU A 14 -6.55 -0.98 2.64
N ASP A 15 -7.00 -1.29 3.85
CA ASP A 15 -7.82 -0.41 4.71
C ASP A 15 -7.17 0.97 4.93
N ARG A 16 -5.85 1.05 4.81
CA ARG A 16 -5.06 2.29 4.84
C ARG A 16 -5.46 3.26 3.72
N TYR A 17 -5.62 2.77 2.48
CA TYR A 17 -6.05 3.61 1.35
C TYR A 17 -7.52 4.03 1.47
N LEU A 18 -8.34 3.18 2.06
CA LEU A 18 -9.73 3.51 2.37
C LEU A 18 -9.81 4.57 3.49
N SER A 19 -8.96 4.47 4.51
CA SER A 19 -8.90 5.46 5.60
C SER A 19 -8.31 6.80 5.14
N GLU A 20 -7.24 6.80 4.34
CA GLU A 20 -6.66 8.01 3.74
C GLU A 20 -7.64 8.67 2.75
N ALA A 21 -8.34 7.90 1.93
CA ALA A 21 -9.36 8.44 1.03
C ALA A 21 -10.57 9.00 1.79
N MET A 22 -10.94 8.41 2.92
CA MET A 22 -12.00 8.90 3.80
C MET A 22 -11.58 10.17 4.55
N ASP A 23 -10.32 10.28 5.01
CA ASP A 23 -9.80 11.46 5.68
C ASP A 23 -9.61 12.64 4.71
N TYR A 24 -9.12 12.38 3.50
CA TYR A 24 -9.03 13.40 2.45
C TYR A 24 -10.41 13.99 2.10
N SER A 25 -11.47 13.18 2.11
CA SER A 25 -12.83 13.64 1.85
C SER A 25 -13.42 14.49 2.98
N LYS A 26 -12.95 14.33 4.23
CA LYS A 26 -13.43 15.09 5.40
C LYS A 26 -12.80 16.49 5.52
N THR A 27 -11.55 16.65 5.07
CA THR A 27 -10.81 17.92 5.15
C THR A 27 -11.17 18.91 4.04
N HIS A 28 -11.75 18.44 2.93
CA HIS A 28 -12.13 19.30 1.80
C HIS A 28 -13.62 19.23 1.49
N ARG A 29 -14.44 19.96 2.25
CA ARG A 29 -15.86 20.21 1.97
C ARG A 29 -16.05 21.05 0.71
N VAL A 30 -15.72 20.50 -0.47
CA VAL A 30 -16.01 21.15 -1.75
C VAL A 30 -16.58 20.10 -2.74
N ARG A 31 -17.91 20.13 -2.90
CA ARG A 31 -18.69 19.46 -3.97
C ARG A 31 -18.66 17.92 -4.01
N GLU A 32 -19.13 17.28 -2.97
CA GLU A 32 -19.21 15.81 -2.77
C GLU A 32 -19.91 15.02 -3.89
N HIS A 33 -20.83 15.59 -4.66
CA HIS A 33 -21.62 14.83 -5.62
C HIS A 33 -20.95 14.47 -6.95
N ARG A 34 -19.84 15.13 -7.32
CA ARG A 34 -19.13 14.84 -8.57
C ARG A 34 -18.00 13.83 -8.39
N VAL A 35 -17.28 13.91 -7.29
CA VAL A 35 -16.10 13.06 -7.01
C VAL A 35 -16.53 11.60 -6.82
N ILE A 36 -17.58 11.32 -6.05
CA ILE A 36 -18.10 9.96 -5.83
C ILE A 36 -18.57 9.30 -7.13
N LYS A 37 -19.16 10.06 -8.06
CA LYS A 37 -19.53 9.52 -9.38
C LYS A 37 -18.36 9.21 -10.28
N ILE A 38 -17.24 9.94 -10.15
CA ILE A 38 -16.02 9.76 -10.93
C ILE A 38 -15.23 8.57 -10.39
N PHE A 39 -15.06 8.45 -9.06
CA PHE A 39 -14.44 7.28 -8.43
C PHE A 39 -15.22 6.00 -8.71
N GLY A 40 -16.54 6.04 -8.62
CA GLY A 40 -17.41 4.89 -8.95
C GLY A 40 -17.29 4.46 -10.42
N LYS A 41 -17.04 5.39 -11.34
CA LYS A 41 -16.81 5.06 -12.76
C LYS A 41 -15.38 4.53 -13.01
N MET A 42 -14.35 5.08 -12.34
CA MET A 42 -12.99 4.55 -12.42
C MET A 42 -12.89 3.12 -11.86
N VAL A 43 -13.45 2.87 -10.68
CA VAL A 43 -13.52 1.52 -10.10
C VAL A 43 -14.34 0.58 -10.98
N ALA A 44 -15.42 1.04 -11.60
CA ALA A 44 -16.21 0.22 -12.53
C ALA A 44 -15.45 -0.08 -13.84
N CYS A 45 -14.64 0.83 -14.33
CA CYS A 45 -13.77 0.57 -15.50
C CYS A 45 -12.64 -0.41 -15.16
N ILE A 46 -11.98 -0.24 -14.01
CA ILE A 46 -10.93 -1.16 -13.52
C ILE A 46 -11.55 -2.55 -13.24
N ALA A 47 -12.71 -2.63 -12.59
CA ALA A 47 -13.40 -3.88 -12.35
C ALA A 47 -13.90 -4.58 -13.64
N GLY A 48 -14.25 -3.81 -14.67
CA GLY A 48 -14.60 -4.32 -15.98
C GLY A 48 -13.36 -4.91 -16.72
N ILE A 49 -12.18 -4.39 -16.45
CA ILE A 49 -10.90 -4.85 -17.02
C ILE A 49 -10.36 -6.07 -16.28
N LEU A 50 -10.48 -6.11 -14.95
CA LEU A 50 -9.96 -7.19 -14.09
C LEU A 50 -10.81 -8.48 -14.07
N GLY A 51 -12.04 -8.42 -14.58
CA GLY A 51 -12.99 -9.55 -14.52
C GLY A 51 -12.74 -10.73 -15.48
N LEU A 52 -11.78 -10.64 -16.37
CA LEU A 52 -11.45 -11.68 -17.35
C LEU A 52 -9.94 -11.60 -17.64
N SER A 53 -9.27 -12.66 -17.92
CA SER A 53 -7.89 -12.85 -18.39
C SER A 53 -7.40 -11.80 -19.44
N PHE A 54 -7.71 -10.54 -19.18
CA PHE A 54 -7.58 -9.40 -20.07
C PHE A 54 -6.13 -8.94 -20.19
N SER A 55 -5.38 -9.01 -19.08
CA SER A 55 -3.98 -8.60 -19.04
C SER A 55 -3.11 -9.41 -20.01
N SER A 56 -3.26 -10.74 -20.01
CA SER A 56 -2.52 -11.61 -20.94
C SER A 56 -2.89 -11.37 -22.40
N LEU A 57 -4.15 -11.02 -22.66
CA LEU A 57 -4.63 -10.74 -24.02
C LEU A 57 -4.15 -9.38 -24.52
N ALA A 58 -4.20 -8.35 -23.68
CA ALA A 58 -3.71 -7.02 -23.99
C ALA A 58 -2.19 -7.01 -24.22
N ILE A 59 -1.44 -7.72 -23.36
CA ILE A 59 0.02 -7.92 -23.50
C ILE A 59 0.36 -8.65 -24.81
N ALA A 60 -0.38 -9.70 -25.16
CA ALA A 60 -0.17 -10.42 -26.40
C ALA A 60 -0.48 -9.55 -27.64
N VAL A 61 -1.44 -8.64 -27.54
CA VAL A 61 -1.77 -7.65 -28.61
C VAL A 61 -0.64 -6.66 -28.77
N SER A 62 -0.12 -6.08 -27.69
CA SER A 62 0.99 -5.13 -27.74
C SER A 62 2.30 -5.76 -28.24
N ALA A 63 2.49 -7.05 -27.98
CA ALA A 63 3.59 -7.85 -28.56
C ALA A 63 3.38 -8.19 -30.05
N GLY A 64 2.38 -7.64 -30.71
CA GLY A 64 2.09 -7.84 -32.12
C GLY A 64 1.40 -9.18 -32.45
N ASN A 65 0.81 -9.84 -31.45
CA ASN A 65 0.07 -11.08 -31.68
C ASN A 65 -1.33 -10.79 -32.24
N MET A 66 -1.47 -10.90 -33.54
CA MET A 66 -2.72 -10.63 -34.26
C MET A 66 -3.88 -11.50 -33.78
N THR A 67 -3.63 -12.74 -33.38
CA THR A 67 -4.69 -13.62 -32.84
C THR A 67 -5.24 -13.08 -31.50
N ALA A 68 -4.35 -12.60 -30.65
CA ALA A 68 -4.73 -11.95 -29.38
C ALA A 68 -5.50 -10.64 -29.66
N TYR A 69 -5.09 -9.87 -30.66
CA TYR A 69 -5.81 -8.69 -31.11
C TYR A 69 -7.23 -9.02 -31.61
N ASP A 70 -7.38 -10.04 -32.43
CA ASP A 70 -8.68 -10.47 -32.94
C ASP A 70 -9.62 -10.93 -31.83
N ILE A 71 -9.11 -11.63 -30.82
CA ILE A 71 -9.87 -12.04 -29.63
C ILE A 71 -10.28 -10.78 -28.83
N LEU A 72 -9.35 -9.87 -28.60
CA LEU A 72 -9.60 -8.62 -27.88
C LEU A 72 -10.62 -7.76 -28.62
N TYR A 73 -10.46 -7.63 -29.94
CA TYR A 73 -11.37 -6.89 -30.81
C TYR A 73 -12.79 -7.49 -30.80
N THR A 74 -12.89 -8.81 -30.77
CA THR A 74 -14.17 -9.52 -30.72
C THR A 74 -14.89 -9.29 -29.40
N LEU A 75 -14.16 -9.31 -28.29
CA LEU A 75 -14.72 -9.21 -26.93
C LEU A 75 -14.91 -7.73 -26.49
N TYR A 76 -13.99 -6.86 -26.88
CA TYR A 76 -13.91 -5.47 -26.41
C TYR A 76 -13.40 -4.54 -27.53
N PRO A 77 -14.19 -4.31 -28.59
CA PRO A 77 -13.74 -3.54 -29.77
C PRO A 77 -13.30 -2.13 -29.44
N ASP A 78 -13.98 -1.44 -28.53
CA ASP A 78 -13.66 -0.06 -28.14
C ASP A 78 -12.30 0.08 -27.42
N ILE A 79 -11.81 -1.02 -26.85
CA ILE A 79 -10.50 -1.05 -26.17
C ILE A 79 -9.41 -1.50 -27.14
N ALA A 80 -9.69 -2.52 -27.95
CA ALA A 80 -8.73 -3.02 -28.95
C ALA A 80 -8.31 -1.94 -29.95
N VAL A 81 -9.24 -1.10 -30.39
CA VAL A 81 -8.97 0.02 -31.29
C VAL A 81 -8.10 1.12 -30.67
N LYS A 82 -8.10 1.21 -29.33
CA LYS A 82 -7.35 2.22 -28.58
C LYS A 82 -6.02 1.73 -27.99
N LEU A 83 -5.72 0.44 -28.12
CA LEU A 83 -4.45 -0.13 -27.68
C LEU A 83 -3.42 0.03 -28.80
N MET A 84 -2.45 0.90 -28.57
CA MET A 84 -1.37 1.16 -29.51
C MET A 84 -0.08 0.50 -29.01
N PRO A 85 0.62 -0.28 -29.84
CA PRO A 85 1.92 -0.80 -29.46
C PRO A 85 2.94 0.34 -29.31
N VAL A 86 3.60 0.42 -28.17
CA VAL A 86 4.63 1.43 -27.88
C VAL A 86 5.95 0.70 -27.65
N ASN A 87 6.97 1.04 -28.45
CA ASN A 87 8.32 0.44 -28.31
C ASN A 87 9.20 1.32 -27.39
N ALA A 88 8.79 1.55 -26.15
CA ALA A 88 9.61 2.26 -25.18
C ALA A 88 10.07 1.28 -24.09
N CYS A 89 11.38 1.05 -24.02
CA CYS A 89 11.98 0.19 -23.00
C CYS A 89 13.27 0.82 -22.44
N CYS A 90 13.62 0.42 -21.24
CA CYS A 90 14.92 0.70 -20.61
C CYS A 90 15.37 -0.53 -19.81
N GLU A 91 16.66 -0.60 -19.54
CA GLU A 91 17.26 -1.66 -18.73
C GLU A 91 18.25 -1.04 -17.75
N ASP A 92 18.15 -1.42 -16.50
CA ASP A 92 19.14 -1.13 -15.48
C ASP A 92 19.19 -2.28 -14.47
N ASN A 93 20.38 -2.53 -13.90
CA ASN A 93 20.63 -3.59 -12.94
C ASN A 93 20.08 -4.98 -13.37
N GLY A 94 20.03 -5.26 -14.70
CA GLY A 94 19.50 -6.52 -15.24
C GLY A 94 17.99 -6.68 -15.12
N ILE A 95 17.27 -5.60 -14.83
CA ILE A 95 15.81 -5.50 -14.90
C ILE A 95 15.45 -4.65 -16.11
N GLN A 96 14.65 -5.22 -17.01
CA GLN A 96 14.05 -4.49 -18.12
C GLN A 96 12.70 -3.91 -17.70
N MET A 97 12.47 -2.66 -17.99
CA MET A 97 11.15 -2.03 -17.91
C MET A 97 10.69 -1.68 -19.32
N GLU A 98 9.48 -2.06 -19.71
CA GLU A 98 8.95 -1.91 -21.07
C GLU A 98 7.49 -1.41 -21.03
N VAL A 99 7.16 -0.49 -21.92
CA VAL A 99 5.77 -0.08 -22.15
C VAL A 99 5.12 -1.07 -23.10
N GLU A 100 4.16 -1.84 -22.60
CA GLU A 100 3.45 -2.87 -23.34
C GLU A 100 2.31 -2.29 -24.19
N GLY A 101 1.69 -1.21 -23.74
CA GLY A 101 0.61 -0.57 -24.48
C GLY A 101 0.03 0.65 -23.77
N VAL A 102 -0.66 1.47 -24.55
CA VAL A 102 -1.35 2.68 -24.08
C VAL A 102 -2.78 2.68 -24.58
N SER A 103 -3.71 3.09 -23.75
CA SER A 103 -5.10 3.35 -24.12
C SER A 103 -5.51 4.73 -23.62
N ILE A 104 -6.18 5.49 -24.46
CA ILE A 104 -6.61 6.86 -24.16
C ILE A 104 -8.14 6.90 -24.12
N GLN A 105 -8.68 7.57 -23.10
CA GLN A 105 -10.11 7.85 -22.98
C GLN A 105 -10.30 9.28 -22.48
N ASP A 106 -10.61 10.18 -23.38
CA ASP A 106 -10.80 11.61 -23.10
C ASP A 106 -9.57 12.25 -22.44
N ASN A 107 -9.67 12.60 -21.16
CA ASN A 107 -8.58 13.17 -20.36
C ASN A 107 -7.84 12.12 -19.49
N CYS A 108 -8.04 10.83 -19.78
CA CYS A 108 -7.40 9.73 -19.07
C CYS A 108 -6.51 8.91 -20.00
N ALA A 109 -5.32 8.50 -19.52
CA ALA A 109 -4.47 7.51 -20.17
C ALA A 109 -4.29 6.31 -19.25
N TYR A 110 -4.29 5.12 -19.84
CA TYR A 110 -4.02 3.85 -19.20
C TYR A 110 -2.80 3.25 -19.88
N VAL A 111 -1.72 3.06 -19.12
CA VAL A 111 -0.43 2.58 -19.62
C VAL A 111 -0.10 1.26 -18.95
N TYR A 112 0.15 0.22 -19.76
CA TYR A 112 0.64 -1.06 -19.28
C TYR A 112 2.16 -1.05 -19.38
N ILE A 113 2.80 -1.24 -18.22
CA ILE A 113 4.26 -1.30 -18.11
C ILE A 113 4.64 -2.62 -17.47
N SER A 114 5.58 -3.33 -18.07
CA SER A 114 6.13 -4.52 -17.47
C SER A 114 7.53 -4.28 -16.92
N MET A 115 7.86 -5.04 -15.87
CA MET A 115 9.22 -5.17 -15.35
C MET A 115 9.60 -6.65 -15.37
N GLN A 116 10.75 -6.97 -15.95
CA GLN A 116 11.25 -8.34 -16.10
C GLN A 116 12.68 -8.48 -15.58
N ASP A 117 12.94 -9.50 -14.77
CA ASP A 117 14.30 -9.84 -14.35
C ASP A 117 14.99 -10.71 -15.41
N LEU A 118 15.95 -10.13 -16.12
CA LEU A 118 16.67 -10.78 -17.21
C LEU A 118 17.80 -11.71 -16.74
N VAL A 119 18.25 -11.56 -15.50
CA VAL A 119 19.47 -12.22 -15.02
C VAL A 119 19.26 -13.05 -13.75
N GLY A 120 18.12 -12.90 -13.06
CA GLY A 120 17.89 -13.53 -11.77
C GLY A 120 16.44 -13.95 -11.52
N LYS A 121 16.07 -13.95 -10.24
CA LYS A 121 14.71 -14.26 -9.76
C LYS A 121 14.32 -13.27 -8.66
N ARG A 122 14.65 -11.98 -8.87
CA ARG A 122 14.40 -10.92 -7.88
C ARG A 122 12.98 -10.37 -7.95
N ILE A 123 12.25 -10.65 -9.04
CA ILE A 123 10.84 -10.31 -9.18
C ILE A 123 10.00 -11.52 -8.85
N ASP A 124 9.02 -11.35 -7.98
CA ASP A 124 8.00 -12.32 -7.61
C ASP A 124 6.59 -11.69 -7.62
N GLU A 125 5.58 -12.47 -7.32
CA GLU A 125 4.18 -12.05 -7.32
C GLU A 125 3.85 -10.95 -6.29
N THR A 126 4.76 -10.71 -5.34
CA THR A 126 4.61 -9.71 -4.27
C THR A 126 5.29 -8.39 -4.58
N ILE A 127 5.81 -8.21 -5.81
CA ILE A 127 6.51 -6.98 -6.22
C ILE A 127 5.68 -5.74 -5.91
N ASP A 128 6.31 -4.79 -5.23
CA ASP A 128 5.69 -3.54 -4.82
C ASP A 128 6.62 -2.37 -5.18
N LEU A 129 6.13 -1.44 -5.98
CA LEU A 129 6.87 -0.23 -6.34
C LEU A 129 6.86 0.81 -5.22
N PHE A 130 6.00 0.60 -4.25
CA PHE A 130 5.70 1.46 -3.10
C PHE A 130 5.85 2.97 -3.47
N ASP A 131 6.45 3.83 -2.69
CA ASP A 131 6.59 5.27 -3.02
C ASP A 131 7.78 5.61 -3.95
N SER A 132 8.27 4.63 -4.73
CA SER A 132 9.47 4.79 -5.55
C SER A 132 9.21 5.02 -7.03
N TYR A 133 7.98 5.18 -7.43
CA TYR A 133 7.64 5.50 -8.81
C TYR A 133 7.16 6.95 -8.95
N SER A 134 7.31 7.50 -10.13
CA SER A 134 6.74 8.79 -10.49
C SER A 134 6.11 8.75 -11.87
N ILE A 135 4.95 9.39 -11.97
CA ILE A 135 4.23 9.59 -13.21
C ILE A 135 4.24 11.10 -13.49
N HIS A 136 4.77 11.51 -14.62
CA HIS A 136 4.88 12.93 -14.94
C HIS A 136 4.34 13.25 -16.33
N THR A 137 3.42 14.21 -16.38
CA THR A 137 2.97 14.89 -17.61
C THR A 137 3.14 16.40 -17.40
N ASN A 138 2.96 17.19 -18.46
CA ASN A 138 3.08 18.65 -18.37
C ASN A 138 1.76 19.34 -17.91
N ALA A 139 0.98 18.68 -17.05
CA ALA A 139 -0.29 19.21 -16.54
C ALA A 139 -0.55 18.71 -15.11
N ASP A 140 -1.45 19.39 -14.40
CA ASP A 140 -1.96 18.90 -13.12
C ASP A 140 -2.73 17.60 -13.34
N GLN A 141 -2.35 16.57 -12.58
CA GLN A 141 -2.83 15.21 -12.81
C GLN A 141 -3.05 14.45 -11.50
N ILE A 142 -3.89 13.43 -11.61
CA ILE A 142 -3.98 12.35 -10.63
C ILE A 142 -3.47 11.09 -11.34
N GLY A 143 -2.56 10.37 -10.69
CA GLY A 143 -2.03 9.11 -11.22
C GLY A 143 -2.10 8.01 -10.17
N SER A 144 -2.21 6.76 -10.63
CA SER A 144 -2.09 5.55 -9.81
C SER A 144 -1.33 4.47 -10.57
N CYS A 145 -0.71 3.57 -9.82
CA CYS A 145 -0.01 2.41 -10.34
C CYS A 145 -0.45 1.18 -9.54
N SER A 146 -0.79 0.09 -10.21
CA SER A 146 -1.19 -1.16 -9.58
C SER A 146 -0.64 -2.36 -10.33
N LEU A 147 -0.19 -3.38 -9.60
CA LEU A 147 0.18 -4.67 -10.18
C LEU A 147 -1.09 -5.35 -10.73
N VAL A 148 -1.07 -5.79 -11.99
CA VAL A 148 -2.23 -6.42 -12.64
C VAL A 148 -1.95 -7.84 -13.11
N ASP A 149 -0.68 -8.21 -13.32
CA ASP A 149 -0.29 -9.55 -13.72
C ASP A 149 1.14 -9.89 -13.28
N PHE A 150 1.39 -11.17 -13.02
CA PHE A 150 2.71 -11.71 -12.77
C PHE A 150 2.89 -13.03 -13.48
N ASN A 151 3.91 -13.13 -14.31
CA ASN A 151 4.28 -14.34 -15.00
C ASN A 151 5.49 -15.00 -14.34
N GLU A 152 5.26 -16.16 -13.70
CA GLU A 152 6.26 -16.91 -12.96
C GLU A 152 7.39 -17.49 -13.85
N GLU A 153 7.09 -17.86 -15.10
CA GLU A 153 8.07 -18.51 -15.99
C GLU A 153 9.19 -17.57 -16.39
N ASN A 154 8.82 -16.34 -16.75
CA ASN A 154 9.79 -15.33 -17.21
C ASN A 154 10.06 -14.22 -16.20
N LYS A 155 9.55 -14.34 -14.95
CA LYS A 155 9.73 -13.36 -13.88
C LYS A 155 9.39 -11.94 -14.32
N LYS A 156 8.22 -11.81 -14.94
CA LYS A 156 7.71 -10.57 -15.50
C LYS A 156 6.46 -10.13 -14.75
N ALA A 157 6.52 -8.94 -14.17
CA ALA A 157 5.39 -8.27 -13.52
C ALA A 157 4.84 -7.20 -14.46
N THR A 158 3.53 -7.08 -14.55
CA THR A 158 2.86 -6.04 -15.36
C THR A 158 2.06 -5.12 -14.46
N PHE A 159 2.27 -3.82 -14.63
CA PHE A 159 1.59 -2.77 -13.90
C PHE A 159 0.66 -2.00 -14.83
N LEU A 160 -0.50 -1.63 -14.30
CA LEU A 160 -1.41 -0.66 -14.92
C LEU A 160 -1.21 0.70 -14.26
N ILE A 161 -0.81 1.67 -15.07
CA ILE A 161 -0.71 3.05 -14.68
C ILE A 161 -1.91 3.79 -15.25
N SER A 162 -2.66 4.47 -14.41
CA SER A 162 -3.73 5.37 -14.84
C SER A 162 -3.33 6.81 -14.56
N VAL A 163 -3.52 7.69 -15.54
CA VAL A 163 -3.26 9.12 -15.40
C VAL A 163 -4.47 9.90 -15.87
N LYS A 164 -4.94 10.83 -15.06
CA LYS A 164 -6.05 11.72 -15.41
C LYS A 164 -5.63 13.17 -15.24
N HIS A 165 -5.82 13.98 -16.29
CA HIS A 165 -5.66 15.42 -16.21
C HIS A 165 -6.80 16.07 -15.42
N MET A 166 -6.47 17.03 -14.55
CA MET A 166 -7.46 17.71 -13.69
C MET A 166 -8.25 18.79 -14.40
N ASP A 167 -7.73 19.33 -15.50
CA ASP A 167 -8.28 20.47 -16.24
C ASP A 167 -9.22 20.09 -17.41
N ASP A 168 -9.71 18.84 -17.44
CA ASP A 168 -10.58 18.29 -18.48
C ASP A 168 -10.03 18.42 -19.92
N LYS A 169 -8.73 18.74 -20.09
CA LYS A 169 -8.07 18.73 -21.41
C LYS A 169 -7.69 17.33 -21.80
N THR A 170 -7.66 17.09 -23.12
CA THR A 170 -7.20 15.78 -23.63
C THR A 170 -5.76 15.51 -23.20
N ILE A 171 -5.51 14.26 -22.87
CA ILE A 171 -4.16 13.75 -22.59
C ILE A 171 -3.44 13.32 -23.89
N GLU A 172 -4.17 13.21 -24.99
CA GLU A 172 -3.64 12.88 -26.30
C GLU A 172 -2.57 13.87 -26.77
N GLY A 173 -1.51 13.39 -27.42
CA GLY A 173 -0.37 14.18 -27.87
C GLY A 173 0.54 14.65 -26.73
N LYS A 174 0.26 14.28 -25.47
CA LYS A 174 1.11 14.65 -24.33
C LYS A 174 2.25 13.66 -24.15
N ARG A 175 3.37 14.17 -23.69
CA ARG A 175 4.48 13.33 -23.24
C ARG A 175 4.22 12.85 -21.81
N LEU A 176 4.35 11.54 -21.62
CA LEU A 176 4.32 10.90 -20.32
C LEU A 176 5.71 10.35 -20.02
N THR A 177 6.21 10.62 -18.83
CA THR A 177 7.42 10.00 -18.26
C THR A 177 7.01 9.16 -17.07
N PHE A 178 7.40 7.90 -17.07
CA PHE A 178 7.27 7.00 -15.93
C PHE A 178 8.66 6.57 -15.45
N ARG A 179 8.89 6.71 -14.15
CA ARG A 179 10.14 6.33 -13.50
C ARG A 179 9.89 5.40 -12.35
N VAL A 180 10.82 4.47 -12.16
CA VAL A 180 10.92 3.64 -10.95
C VAL A 180 12.38 3.71 -10.49
N SER A 181 12.61 3.93 -9.19
CA SER A 181 13.96 3.97 -8.62
C SER A 181 14.30 2.76 -7.75
N LYS A 182 13.29 2.08 -7.25
CA LYS A 182 13.43 0.85 -6.49
C LYS A 182 12.10 0.10 -6.44
N PHE A 183 12.14 -1.17 -6.08
CA PHE A 183 10.96 -1.97 -5.77
C PHE A 183 11.28 -2.99 -4.69
N LEU A 184 10.24 -3.44 -4.02
CA LEU A 184 10.29 -4.43 -2.96
C LEU A 184 9.73 -5.76 -3.46
N THR A 185 10.26 -6.88 -2.94
CA THR A 185 9.74 -8.22 -3.19
C THR A 185 9.88 -9.11 -1.95
N GLY A 186 9.24 -10.27 -1.97
CA GLY A 186 9.14 -11.13 -0.79
C GLY A 186 8.28 -10.48 0.29
N LYS A 187 7.19 -9.81 -0.11
CA LYS A 187 6.22 -9.23 0.81
C LYS A 187 5.52 -10.33 1.58
N SER A 188 5.41 -10.15 2.87
CA SER A 188 4.72 -11.07 3.79
C SER A 188 3.72 -10.28 4.62
N GLU A 189 2.51 -10.80 4.71
CA GLU A 189 1.45 -10.34 5.59
C GLU A 189 1.26 -11.37 6.69
N VAL A 190 1.41 -10.94 7.94
CA VAL A 190 1.29 -11.80 9.13
C VAL A 190 0.22 -11.22 10.03
N GLN A 191 -0.82 -12.01 10.29
CA GLN A 191 -1.87 -11.66 11.24
C GLN A 191 -1.98 -12.77 12.26
N GLU A 192 -1.48 -12.53 13.49
CA GLU A 192 -1.40 -13.56 14.52
C GLU A 192 -1.58 -12.99 15.92
N GLU A 193 -1.93 -13.87 16.84
CA GLU A 193 -1.97 -13.56 18.25
C GLU A 193 -0.54 -13.37 18.81
N LEU A 194 -0.35 -12.27 19.54
CA LEU A 194 0.89 -11.99 20.25
C LEU A 194 0.91 -12.73 21.60
N ALA A 195 0.83 -14.07 21.54
CA ALA A 195 0.69 -14.93 22.70
C ALA A 195 1.86 -14.88 23.70
N GLN A 196 2.99 -14.26 23.30
CA GLN A 196 4.12 -13.99 24.20
C GLN A 196 3.80 -12.88 25.20
N ILE A 197 2.81 -12.04 24.93
CA ILE A 197 2.29 -11.07 25.89
C ILE A 197 1.40 -11.84 26.89
N SER A 198 1.96 -12.18 28.05
CA SER A 198 1.15 -12.79 29.10
C SER A 198 0.31 -11.72 29.79
N LEU A 199 -1.00 -11.81 29.66
CA LEU A 199 -1.95 -10.85 30.24
C LEU A 199 -1.79 -10.73 31.77
N ASP A 200 -1.47 -11.84 32.46
CA ASP A 200 -1.21 -11.88 33.90
C ASP A 200 0.07 -11.11 34.29
N SER A 201 0.97 -10.88 33.33
CA SER A 201 2.24 -10.16 33.57
C SER A 201 2.16 -8.67 33.20
N ILE A 202 1.04 -8.20 32.67
CA ILE A 202 0.84 -6.80 32.36
C ILE A 202 0.64 -6.01 33.65
N VAL A 203 1.60 -5.16 33.96
CA VAL A 203 1.65 -4.35 35.17
C VAL A 203 1.65 -2.86 34.84
N ILE A 204 1.43 -2.02 35.86
CA ILE A 204 1.65 -0.57 35.73
C ILE A 204 3.14 -0.33 35.56
N VAL A 205 3.50 0.36 34.50
CA VAL A 205 4.89 0.70 34.17
C VAL A 205 5.27 1.98 34.94
N THR A 206 6.47 1.97 35.50
CA THR A 206 7.00 3.11 36.30
C THR A 206 8.13 3.86 35.61
N GLU A 207 8.73 3.26 34.56
CA GLU A 207 9.76 3.91 33.74
C GLU A 207 9.17 4.28 32.39
N THR A 208 8.96 5.57 32.20
CA THR A 208 8.34 6.16 31.00
C THR A 208 9.23 7.26 30.44
N GLN A 209 9.00 7.63 29.21
CA GLN A 209 9.63 8.75 28.53
C GLN A 209 8.55 9.75 28.08
N MET A 210 8.90 11.03 28.08
CA MET A 210 7.96 12.08 27.68
C MET A 210 7.95 12.27 26.16
N GLU A 211 6.80 12.67 25.62
CA GLU A 211 6.66 12.96 24.19
C GLU A 211 7.69 13.98 23.68
N GLU A 212 8.02 14.98 24.49
CA GLU A 212 9.00 16.03 24.15
C GLU A 212 10.44 15.53 23.98
N ASP A 213 10.75 14.36 24.53
CA ASP A 213 12.06 13.70 24.42
C ASP A 213 12.14 12.76 23.20
N LEU A 214 11.02 12.58 22.47
CA LEU A 214 10.93 11.66 21.34
C LEU A 214 11.09 12.39 20.01
N ASP A 215 11.79 11.72 19.08
CA ASP A 215 11.87 12.16 17.69
C ASP A 215 10.62 11.69 16.92
N ILE A 216 9.55 12.47 17.03
CA ILE A 216 8.22 12.12 16.53
C ILE A 216 8.23 11.98 15.01
N ARG A 217 7.77 10.83 14.50
CA ARG A 217 7.54 10.54 13.09
C ARG A 217 6.11 10.85 12.66
N GLY A 218 5.15 10.53 13.51
CA GLY A 218 3.74 10.76 13.23
C GLY A 218 2.84 10.34 14.39
N SER A 219 1.57 10.63 14.25
CA SER A 219 0.54 10.24 15.20
C SER A 219 -0.77 9.91 14.50
N SER A 220 -1.54 9.01 15.09
CA SER A 220 -2.89 8.69 14.69
C SER A 220 -3.77 8.59 15.93
N TYR A 221 -4.86 9.34 15.96
CA TYR A 221 -5.85 9.30 17.05
C TYR A 221 -7.24 9.14 16.47
N ARG A 222 -8.09 8.43 17.19
CA ARG A 222 -9.52 8.36 16.85
C ARG A 222 -10.13 9.76 16.97
N GLN A 223 -11.14 10.06 16.17
CA GLN A 223 -11.77 11.36 16.10
C GLN A 223 -12.37 11.83 17.45
N ASP A 224 -12.69 10.90 18.32
CA ASP A 224 -13.27 11.09 19.65
C ASP A 224 -12.26 10.79 20.77
N SER A 225 -10.98 10.68 20.44
CA SER A 225 -9.92 10.36 21.41
C SER A 225 -9.71 11.48 22.41
N GLU A 226 -9.67 11.13 23.68
CA GLU A 226 -9.29 12.04 24.77
C GLU A 226 -7.80 12.39 24.79
N LEU A 227 -6.98 11.64 24.03
CA LEU A 227 -5.52 11.79 23.99
C LEU A 227 -5.07 12.85 22.98
N GLU A 228 -5.92 13.26 22.05
CA GLU A 228 -5.56 14.21 21.00
C GLU A 228 -5.10 15.55 21.59
N GLY A 229 -3.90 15.99 21.20
CA GLY A 229 -3.31 17.26 21.62
C GLY A 229 -2.77 17.30 23.05
N LYS A 230 -2.77 16.17 23.79
CA LYS A 230 -2.13 16.07 25.10
C LYS A 230 -0.66 15.66 24.95
N SER A 231 0.20 16.18 25.82
CA SER A 231 1.54 15.61 26.03
C SER A 231 1.38 14.31 26.82
N LEU A 232 1.88 13.21 26.27
CA LEU A 232 1.71 11.89 26.82
C LEU A 232 3.05 11.29 27.25
N GLU A 233 2.96 10.30 28.15
CA GLU A 233 4.06 9.44 28.51
C GLU A 233 4.04 8.17 27.65
N TYR A 234 5.21 7.66 27.33
CA TYR A 234 5.39 6.48 26.48
C TYR A 234 6.32 5.47 27.15
N LEU A 235 6.21 4.20 26.72
CA LEU A 235 7.06 3.12 27.21
C LEU A 235 8.52 3.34 26.81
N CYS A 236 9.45 3.02 27.70
CA CYS A 236 10.83 2.74 27.33
C CYS A 236 10.94 1.29 26.85
N ALA A 237 11.80 1.02 25.86
CA ALA A 237 12.06 -0.36 25.45
C ALA A 237 12.59 -1.20 26.63
N ASP A 238 12.15 -2.45 26.76
CA ASP A 238 12.49 -3.36 27.85
C ASP A 238 12.90 -4.72 27.29
N ASP A 239 14.19 -5.02 27.33
CA ASP A 239 14.74 -6.28 26.81
C ASP A 239 14.13 -7.53 27.47
N SER A 240 13.67 -7.41 28.71
CA SER A 240 13.07 -8.54 29.46
C SER A 240 11.67 -8.90 28.94
N LYS A 241 10.98 -8.00 28.28
CA LYS A 241 9.65 -8.15 27.69
C LYS A 241 9.68 -8.24 26.15
N SER A 242 10.82 -7.88 25.56
CA SER A 242 10.96 -7.79 24.12
C SER A 242 10.94 -9.17 23.45
N PHE A 243 10.25 -9.28 22.32
CA PHE A 243 10.26 -10.47 21.48
C PHE A 243 10.01 -10.12 20.01
N VAL A 244 10.55 -10.95 19.11
CA VAL A 244 10.32 -10.84 17.68
C VAL A 244 8.95 -11.39 17.33
N ALA A 245 8.05 -10.54 16.85
CA ALA A 245 6.73 -10.96 16.36
C ALA A 245 6.85 -11.58 14.97
N THR A 246 7.55 -10.91 14.06
CA THR A 246 7.91 -11.44 12.73
C THR A 246 9.21 -10.78 12.27
N SER A 247 9.75 -11.21 11.13
CA SER A 247 11.00 -10.66 10.58
C SER A 247 10.90 -9.13 10.40
N GLY A 248 11.75 -8.38 11.08
CA GLY A 248 11.76 -6.92 11.04
C GLY A 248 10.71 -6.23 11.92
N VAL A 249 9.99 -6.98 12.76
CA VAL A 249 9.00 -6.45 13.70
C VAL A 249 9.21 -7.05 15.09
N THR A 250 9.44 -6.19 16.07
CA THR A 250 9.70 -6.57 17.47
C THR A 250 8.75 -5.84 18.39
N VAL A 251 8.00 -6.56 19.22
CA VAL A 251 7.34 -5.96 20.39
C VAL A 251 8.43 -5.64 21.40
N THR A 252 8.55 -4.39 21.82
CA THR A 252 9.65 -3.91 22.67
C THR A 252 9.26 -3.68 24.10
N ASN A 253 8.00 -3.37 24.37
CA ASN A 253 7.45 -3.30 25.73
C ASN A 253 5.92 -3.28 25.68
N TYR A 254 5.30 -3.58 26.80
CA TYR A 254 3.86 -3.48 27.02
C TYR A 254 3.55 -3.30 28.51
N GLY A 255 2.47 -2.57 28.80
CA GLY A 255 2.05 -2.31 30.16
C GLY A 255 1.04 -1.17 30.27
N PHE A 256 0.60 -0.90 31.51
CA PHE A 256 -0.28 0.24 31.79
C PHE A 256 0.54 1.46 32.15
N ILE A 257 0.27 2.56 31.41
CA ILE A 257 0.66 3.90 31.83
C ILE A 257 -0.64 4.56 32.31
N HIS A 258 -0.68 4.94 33.60
CA HIS A 258 -1.91 5.34 34.27
C HIS A 258 -3.00 4.28 34.15
N ASP A 259 -4.06 4.53 33.38
CA ASP A 259 -5.23 3.69 33.19
C ASP A 259 -5.40 3.19 31.76
N LYS A 260 -4.40 3.40 30.89
CA LYS A 260 -4.41 2.96 29.49
C LYS A 260 -3.40 1.83 29.26
N LEU A 261 -3.79 0.85 28.46
CA LEU A 261 -2.87 -0.17 27.98
C LEU A 261 -2.03 0.36 26.83
N HIS A 262 -0.73 0.30 26.96
CA HIS A 262 0.26 0.66 25.93
C HIS A 262 0.96 -0.59 25.43
N ILE A 263 1.12 -0.69 24.10
CA ILE A 263 1.89 -1.75 23.44
C ILE A 263 2.82 -1.06 22.44
N GLN A 264 4.13 -1.25 22.65
CA GLN A 264 5.15 -0.64 21.80
C GLN A 264 5.76 -1.69 20.88
N VAL A 265 5.82 -1.35 19.58
CA VAL A 265 6.39 -2.19 18.51
C VAL A 265 7.47 -1.42 17.79
N HIS A 266 8.62 -2.05 17.56
CA HIS A 266 9.68 -1.53 16.72
C HIS A 266 9.62 -2.18 15.33
N TYR A 267 9.62 -1.36 14.29
CA TYR A 267 9.72 -1.75 12.89
C TYR A 267 11.13 -1.42 12.38
N ASP A 268 11.90 -2.46 12.05
CA ASP A 268 13.29 -2.30 11.57
C ASP A 268 13.31 -1.84 10.12
N LYS A 269 14.25 -0.95 9.79
CA LYS A 269 14.56 -0.52 8.40
C LYS A 269 13.35 -0.09 7.57
N ILE A 270 12.45 0.66 8.17
CA ILE A 270 11.19 1.08 7.52
C ILE A 270 11.40 1.86 6.22
N LEU A 271 12.50 2.63 6.11
CA LEU A 271 12.85 3.36 4.89
C LEU A 271 13.33 2.46 3.76
N LYS A 272 13.74 1.22 4.10
CA LYS A 272 14.29 0.26 3.16
C LYS A 272 13.30 -0.83 2.77
N TYR A 273 12.55 -1.37 3.74
CA TYR A 273 11.72 -2.55 3.54
C TYR A 273 10.24 -2.30 3.75
N ASP A 274 9.84 -1.04 4.00
CA ASP A 274 8.45 -0.66 4.25
C ASP A 274 7.77 -1.54 5.32
N ASN A 275 8.54 -1.95 6.34
CA ASN A 275 8.00 -2.72 7.45
C ASN A 275 7.03 -1.86 8.25
N HIS A 276 5.78 -2.30 8.36
CA HIS A 276 4.72 -1.57 9.05
C HIS A 276 3.63 -2.53 9.54
N GLY A 277 2.65 -2.01 10.25
CA GLY A 277 1.52 -2.79 10.73
C GLY A 277 0.77 -2.09 11.84
N TYR A 278 -0.03 -2.84 12.56
CA TYR A 278 -0.75 -2.37 13.73
C TYR A 278 -1.08 -3.50 14.70
N VAL A 279 -1.32 -3.10 15.95
CA VAL A 279 -1.80 -3.99 17.00
C VAL A 279 -3.27 -3.69 17.27
N TYR A 280 -4.05 -4.72 17.57
CA TYR A 280 -5.45 -4.63 17.98
C TYR A 280 -5.79 -5.69 19.00
N LEU A 281 -6.90 -5.50 19.69
CA LEU A 281 -7.42 -6.48 20.61
C LEU A 281 -8.63 -7.21 19.99
N LEU A 282 -8.84 -8.46 20.36
CA LEU A 282 -10.09 -9.17 20.12
C LEU A 282 -10.81 -9.34 21.44
N ASP A 283 -12.08 -8.93 21.51
CA ASP A 283 -12.94 -9.21 22.66
C ASP A 283 -13.42 -10.67 22.68
N ALA A 284 -14.13 -11.06 23.72
CA ALA A 284 -14.66 -12.41 23.89
C ALA A 284 -15.66 -12.83 22.80
N ASP A 285 -16.27 -11.88 22.12
CA ASP A 285 -17.20 -12.08 21.00
C ASP A 285 -16.47 -12.13 19.64
N GLY A 286 -15.15 -11.88 19.60
CA GLY A 286 -14.31 -11.86 18.40
C GLY A 286 -14.37 -10.53 17.65
N ASN A 287 -14.87 -9.45 18.25
CA ASN A 287 -14.83 -8.14 17.63
C ASN A 287 -13.46 -7.49 17.83
N ARG A 288 -13.01 -6.76 16.81
CA ARG A 288 -11.76 -5.99 16.91
C ARG A 288 -11.96 -4.71 17.70
N VAL A 289 -11.10 -4.51 18.71
CA VAL A 289 -10.96 -3.26 19.45
C VAL A 289 -9.67 -2.60 18.99
N LEU A 290 -9.79 -1.51 18.27
CA LEU A 290 -8.67 -0.73 17.75
C LEU A 290 -8.12 0.20 18.84
N ALA A 291 -6.85 0.53 18.75
CA ALA A 291 -6.23 1.54 19.59
C ALA A 291 -7.00 2.87 19.52
N GLU A 292 -7.10 3.57 20.66
CA GLU A 292 -7.63 4.93 20.74
C GLU A 292 -6.71 5.92 20.00
N GLY A 293 -5.43 5.65 20.03
CA GLY A 293 -4.41 6.41 19.33
C GLY A 293 -3.11 5.64 19.19
N SER A 294 -2.25 6.14 18.33
CA SER A 294 -0.87 5.69 18.22
C SER A 294 0.10 6.83 18.03
N ARG A 295 1.36 6.59 18.39
CA ARG A 295 2.45 7.53 18.22
C ARG A 295 3.66 6.80 17.64
N GLY A 296 4.07 7.28 16.45
CA GLY A 296 5.29 6.84 15.79
C GLY A 296 6.46 7.76 16.12
N PHE A 297 7.61 7.21 16.46
CA PHE A 297 8.85 7.95 16.67
C PHE A 297 10.06 7.16 16.19
N TRP A 298 11.10 7.89 15.75
CA TRP A 298 12.29 7.28 15.19
C TRP A 298 13.13 6.57 16.28
N ASP A 299 13.81 5.51 15.87
CA ASP A 299 14.92 4.99 16.67
C ASP A 299 16.13 5.93 16.60
N GLU A 300 17.14 5.69 17.43
CA GLU A 300 18.36 6.54 17.51
C GLU A 300 19.09 6.63 16.17
N GLU A 301 19.05 5.59 15.36
CA GLU A 301 19.72 5.53 14.06
C GLU A 301 18.87 6.15 12.92
N ARG A 302 17.63 6.47 13.18
CA ARG A 302 16.62 6.89 12.17
C ARG A 302 16.49 5.91 11.00
N ASN A 303 16.66 4.65 11.28
CA ASN A 303 16.57 3.56 10.32
C ASN A 303 15.29 2.73 10.53
N GLY A 304 14.90 2.56 11.79
CA GLY A 304 13.64 1.98 12.20
C GLY A 304 12.75 2.99 12.91
N SER A 305 11.57 2.55 13.28
CA SER A 305 10.58 3.35 13.98
C SER A 305 9.89 2.53 15.05
N TYR A 306 9.72 3.13 16.21
CA TYR A 306 8.76 2.65 17.19
C TYR A 306 7.36 3.15 16.82
N GLU A 307 6.37 2.32 17.05
CA GLU A 307 4.96 2.70 17.07
C GLU A 307 4.35 2.22 18.38
N GLU A 308 3.78 3.13 19.15
CA GLU A 308 3.13 2.79 20.41
C GLU A 308 1.62 2.95 20.27
N TYR A 309 0.91 1.86 20.54
CA TYR A 309 -0.55 1.75 20.44
C TYR A 309 -1.15 1.90 21.84
N ILE A 310 -2.14 2.77 21.97
CA ILE A 310 -2.79 3.12 23.24
C ILE A 310 -4.24 2.66 23.20
N PHE A 311 -4.62 1.81 24.17
CA PHE A 311 -5.96 1.23 24.27
C PHE A 311 -6.66 1.70 25.54
N ASP A 312 -7.93 2.07 25.40
CA ASP A 312 -8.82 2.39 26.52
C ASP A 312 -9.50 1.10 27.00
N VAL A 313 -8.80 0.34 27.85
CA VAL A 313 -9.28 -0.90 28.44
C VAL A 313 -8.95 -0.94 29.92
N ASP A 314 -9.89 -1.40 30.78
CA ASP A 314 -9.64 -1.54 32.21
C ASP A 314 -8.72 -2.76 32.45
N ASN A 315 -7.72 -2.57 33.29
CA ASN A 315 -6.81 -3.66 33.73
C ASN A 315 -7.56 -4.86 34.29
N LYS A 316 -8.73 -4.67 34.91
CA LYS A 316 -9.55 -5.75 35.49
C LYS A 316 -10.30 -6.58 34.48
N GLU A 317 -10.45 -6.06 33.25
CA GLU A 317 -11.17 -6.71 32.15
C GLU A 317 -10.21 -7.24 31.07
N LEU A 318 -8.90 -7.14 31.32
CA LEU A 318 -7.89 -7.48 30.34
C LEU A 318 -7.92 -8.95 29.90
N ASP A 319 -8.34 -9.86 30.82
CA ASP A 319 -8.53 -11.29 30.56
C ASP A 319 -9.64 -11.61 29.53
N GLN A 320 -10.48 -10.63 29.18
CA GLN A 320 -11.51 -10.76 28.17
C GLN A 320 -11.00 -10.49 26.74
N TYR A 321 -9.74 -10.08 26.62
CA TYR A 321 -9.14 -9.73 25.33
C TYR A 321 -8.00 -10.67 24.95
N ALA A 322 -7.81 -10.86 23.66
CA ALA A 322 -6.58 -11.40 23.08
C ALA A 322 -5.88 -10.31 22.27
N ILE A 323 -4.56 -10.25 22.34
CA ILE A 323 -3.76 -9.23 21.66
C ILE A 323 -3.26 -9.79 20.33
N TYR A 324 -3.54 -9.09 19.24
CA TYR A 324 -3.16 -9.50 17.90
C TYR A 324 -2.29 -8.44 17.21
N GLY A 325 -1.35 -8.91 16.42
CA GLY A 325 -0.59 -8.10 15.47
C GLY A 325 -1.02 -8.36 14.05
N HIS A 326 -1.04 -7.32 13.22
CA HIS A 326 -1.18 -7.42 11.78
C HIS A 326 -0.01 -6.65 11.15
N PHE A 327 0.93 -7.39 10.56
CA PHE A 327 2.22 -6.85 10.14
C PHE A 327 2.48 -7.14 8.67
N PHE A 328 3.07 -6.17 8.00
CA PHE A 328 3.53 -6.24 6.61
C PHE A 328 5.04 -6.05 6.59
N THR A 329 5.75 -6.98 5.96
CA THR A 329 7.20 -6.94 5.85
C THR A 329 7.66 -7.32 4.45
N CYS A 330 8.84 -6.85 4.04
CA CYS A 330 9.47 -7.22 2.79
C CYS A 330 10.88 -7.75 3.04
N GLN A 331 11.33 -8.66 2.18
CA GLN A 331 12.63 -9.31 2.35
C GLN A 331 13.71 -8.70 1.46
N ASN A 332 13.33 -8.24 0.27
CA ASN A 332 14.29 -7.80 -0.73
C ASN A 332 13.96 -6.38 -1.22
N LEU A 333 15.02 -5.60 -1.41
CA LEU A 333 15.00 -4.32 -2.08
C LEU A 333 15.87 -4.41 -3.33
N VAL A 334 15.33 -4.01 -4.47
CA VAL A 334 16.07 -3.87 -5.72
C VAL A 334 16.07 -2.40 -6.12
N GLU A 335 17.25 -1.82 -6.26
CA GLU A 335 17.45 -0.42 -6.65
C GLU A 335 17.94 -0.34 -8.10
N GLY A 336 17.55 0.73 -8.81
CA GLY A 336 17.95 1.02 -10.17
C GLY A 336 17.37 2.33 -10.67
N GLU A 337 17.65 2.66 -11.93
CA GLU A 337 17.15 3.87 -12.58
C GLU A 337 16.40 3.48 -13.85
N TRP A 338 15.11 3.14 -13.70
CA TRP A 338 14.25 2.80 -14.84
C TRP A 338 13.42 4.01 -15.21
N GLU A 339 13.53 4.45 -16.45
CA GLU A 339 12.74 5.56 -16.99
C GLU A 339 12.28 5.23 -18.40
N VAL A 340 11.00 5.36 -18.67
CA VAL A 340 10.42 5.34 -20.01
C VAL A 340 9.71 6.65 -20.29
N ASN A 341 9.89 7.10 -21.53
CA ASN A 341 9.26 8.28 -22.08
C ASN A 341 8.43 7.87 -23.28
N LEU A 342 7.18 8.26 -23.31
CA LEU A 342 6.29 8.00 -24.44
C LEU A 342 5.49 9.25 -24.76
N THR A 343 5.13 9.39 -26.03
CA THR A 343 4.12 10.35 -26.47
C THR A 343 2.81 9.58 -26.57
N ILE A 344 1.78 10.13 -25.94
CA ILE A 344 0.42 9.55 -25.97
C ILE A 344 -0.22 10.00 -27.28
N GLU A 345 -0.14 9.18 -28.33
CA GLU A 345 -0.71 9.44 -29.66
C GLU A 345 -1.82 8.43 -29.95
N GLU A 346 -2.81 8.85 -30.79
CA GLU A 346 -3.85 7.95 -31.33
C GLU A 346 -3.27 6.89 -32.28
#